data_00474b06fe91c4081f2b51b218906ca9
#
_entry.id   00474b06fe91c4081f2b51b218906ca9
#
_cell.length_a   1.000
_cell.length_b   1.000
_cell.length_c   1.000
_cell.angle_alpha   90.00
_cell.angle_beta   90.00
_cell.angle_gamma   90.00
#
_symmetry.space_group_name_H-M   'P 1'
#
loop_
_entity.id
_entity.type
_entity.pdbx_description
1 polymer ?
#
loop_
_entity_poly.entity_id
_entity_poly.type
_entity_poly.pdbx_seq_one_letter_code
_entity_poly.pdbx_strand_id
1 'polypeptide(L)'
;PAKVVYFGYGVYPISKNDGAARNQIVLSVNAHGFLNGQPREYYENLKNGELKGYAFNEKENQDPETTYFNGMMLRLIRSLEYVKSLPEWNGKDLTVEGHSQGGMQAAIAAGLDKDVTMAIPNQPWMCDMGGAALGHLRGNWHIKPTAALFYYDPVFHIRRYDGRLKVLAGLGDYVCPPSGMAALYNNAKGPKEIVYTQGAGHTGNAKGEK
;
A
#
# COMPACT_ATOMS: atom_id res chain seq x y z
N PRO A 1 -4.52 21.42 -1.91
CA PRO A 1 -4.60 20.01 -1.52
C PRO A 1 -3.36 19.24 -1.91
N ALA A 2 -3.07 18.14 -1.20
CA ALA A 2 -1.96 17.25 -1.50
C ALA A 2 -2.42 15.80 -1.65
N LYS A 3 -1.71 15.04 -2.51
CA LYS A 3 -1.91 13.62 -2.72
C LYS A 3 -0.57 12.92 -2.68
N VAL A 4 -0.48 11.82 -1.93
CA VAL A 4 0.65 10.89 -1.97
C VAL A 4 0.21 9.59 -2.64
N VAL A 5 0.93 9.21 -3.70
CA VAL A 5 0.68 8.00 -4.48
C VAL A 5 1.77 6.99 -4.17
N TYR A 6 1.40 5.89 -3.52
CA TYR A 6 2.31 4.80 -3.20
C TYR A 6 2.28 3.74 -4.30
N PHE A 7 3.46 3.39 -4.80
CA PHE A 7 3.62 2.40 -5.85
C PHE A 7 3.71 0.98 -5.28
N GLY A 8 3.24 0.02 -6.09
CA GLY A 8 3.10 -1.36 -5.70
C GLY A 8 4.39 -2.17 -5.71
N TYR A 9 4.22 -3.50 -5.72
CA TYR A 9 5.33 -4.45 -5.69
C TYR A 9 6.21 -4.36 -6.96
N GLY A 10 7.51 -4.49 -6.76
CA GLY A 10 8.50 -4.55 -7.83
C GLY A 10 9.56 -3.46 -7.76
N VAL A 11 10.64 -3.66 -8.50
CA VAL A 11 11.76 -2.71 -8.63
C VAL A 11 11.75 -2.14 -10.04
N TYR A 12 11.22 -0.95 -10.18
CA TYR A 12 11.06 -0.26 -11.47
C TYR A 12 11.01 1.26 -11.27
N PRO A 13 11.38 2.04 -12.30
CA PRO A 13 11.23 3.49 -12.21
C PRO A 13 9.76 3.87 -12.14
N ILE A 14 9.40 4.70 -11.17
CA ILE A 14 8.05 5.28 -11.15
C ILE A 14 8.01 6.51 -12.05
N SER A 15 6.95 6.62 -12.85
CA SER A 15 6.76 7.74 -13.74
C SER A 15 6.36 9.00 -12.97
N LYS A 16 6.71 10.17 -13.52
CA LYS A 16 6.13 11.43 -13.05
C LYS A 16 4.62 11.41 -13.27
N ASN A 17 3.88 11.95 -12.33
CA ASN A 17 2.45 12.12 -12.49
C ASN A 17 2.17 13.42 -13.27
N ASP A 18 2.13 13.32 -14.59
CA ASP A 18 1.87 14.45 -15.48
C ASP A 18 0.38 14.87 -15.50
N GLY A 19 -0.50 14.07 -14.88
CA GLY A 19 -1.94 14.31 -14.79
C GLY A 19 -2.40 15.03 -13.52
N ALA A 20 -1.48 15.57 -12.73
CA ALA A 20 -1.85 16.36 -11.55
C ALA A 20 -2.70 17.57 -11.96
N ALA A 21 -3.88 17.72 -11.35
CA ALA A 21 -4.69 18.91 -11.53
C ALA A 21 -3.89 20.18 -11.14
N ARG A 22 -4.12 21.29 -11.83
CA ARG A 22 -3.59 22.57 -11.39
C ARG A 22 -4.01 22.81 -9.94
N ASN A 23 -3.11 23.30 -9.10
CA ASN A 23 -3.30 23.55 -7.67
C ASN A 23 -3.35 22.28 -6.78
N GLN A 24 -2.78 21.16 -7.22
CA GLN A 24 -2.60 19.98 -6.40
C GLN A 24 -1.12 19.58 -6.34
N ILE A 25 -0.62 19.34 -5.13
CA ILE A 25 0.66 18.67 -4.93
C ILE A 25 0.44 17.17 -5.14
N VAL A 26 1.27 16.53 -5.95
CA VAL A 26 1.28 15.07 -6.10
C VAL A 26 2.69 14.55 -5.85
N LEU A 27 2.84 13.76 -4.81
CA LEU A 27 4.08 13.06 -4.47
C LEU A 27 3.95 11.58 -4.84
N SER A 28 4.78 11.10 -5.76
CA SER A 28 4.88 9.67 -6.12
C SER A 28 6.01 9.02 -5.33
N VAL A 29 5.72 7.95 -4.60
CA VAL A 29 6.65 7.28 -3.69
C VAL A 29 6.82 5.82 -4.07
N ASN A 30 8.07 5.37 -4.29
CA ASN A 30 8.37 3.95 -4.38
C ASN A 30 8.58 3.34 -2.97
N ALA A 31 8.30 2.05 -2.84
CA ALA A 31 8.37 1.36 -1.55
C ALA A 31 9.81 1.17 -1.01
N HIS A 32 10.82 1.32 -1.86
CA HIS A 32 12.19 0.89 -1.57
C HIS A 32 13.15 2.01 -1.17
N GLY A 33 12.82 3.26 -1.49
CA GLY A 33 13.69 4.41 -1.26
C GLY A 33 14.86 4.52 -2.25
N PHE A 34 14.82 3.82 -3.38
CA PHE A 34 15.81 3.97 -4.45
C PHE A 34 15.55 5.24 -5.27
N LEU A 35 16.57 5.65 -6.07
CA LEU A 35 16.46 6.83 -6.91
C LEU A 35 15.60 6.56 -8.14
N ASN A 36 14.73 7.51 -8.48
CA ASN A 36 13.99 7.50 -9.74
C ASN A 36 14.80 8.15 -10.87
N GLY A 37 14.42 7.88 -12.12
CA GLY A 37 15.05 8.47 -13.29
C GLY A 37 16.45 7.91 -13.61
N GLN A 38 16.82 6.77 -13.03
CA GLN A 38 18.07 6.10 -13.30
C GLN A 38 18.01 5.22 -14.59
N PRO A 39 19.14 4.84 -15.18
CA PRO A 39 19.17 3.89 -16.27
C PRO A 39 18.55 2.53 -15.88
N ARG A 40 18.05 1.79 -16.86
CA ARG A 40 17.41 0.48 -16.64
C ARG A 40 18.30 -0.49 -15.86
N GLU A 41 19.59 -0.50 -16.14
CA GLU A 41 20.57 -1.36 -15.48
C GLU A 41 20.60 -1.16 -13.94
N TYR A 42 20.42 0.07 -13.47
CA TYR A 42 20.34 0.37 -12.04
C TYR A 42 19.22 -0.42 -11.35
N TYR A 43 18.03 -0.46 -11.94
CA TYR A 43 16.89 -1.20 -11.39
C TYR A 43 17.06 -2.70 -11.50
N GLU A 44 17.63 -3.20 -12.58
CA GLU A 44 17.93 -4.63 -12.76
C GLU A 44 18.98 -5.11 -11.73
N ASN A 45 19.98 -4.30 -11.43
CA ASN A 45 20.98 -4.61 -10.41
C ASN A 45 20.35 -4.67 -9.00
N LEU A 46 19.49 -3.71 -8.65
CA LEU A 46 18.76 -3.74 -7.38
C LEU A 46 17.85 -4.97 -7.29
N LYS A 47 17.07 -5.26 -8.33
CA LYS A 47 16.14 -6.38 -8.39
C LYS A 47 16.84 -7.74 -8.25
N ASN A 48 18.01 -7.90 -8.83
CA ASN A 48 18.76 -9.15 -8.80
C ASN A 48 19.72 -9.23 -7.61
N GLY A 49 19.99 -8.13 -6.93
CA GLY A 49 20.89 -7.99 -5.78
C GLY A 49 20.14 -7.73 -4.48
N GLU A 50 20.28 -6.53 -3.94
CA GLU A 50 19.82 -6.10 -2.63
C GLU A 50 18.31 -6.29 -2.41
N LEU A 51 17.50 -6.04 -3.44
CA LEU A 51 16.03 -6.14 -3.36
C LEU A 51 15.47 -7.48 -3.87
N LYS A 52 16.32 -8.48 -4.09
CA LYS A 52 15.86 -9.79 -4.53
C LYS A 52 15.00 -10.46 -3.45
N GLY A 53 13.70 -10.65 -3.77
CA GLY A 53 12.76 -11.30 -2.85
C GLY A 53 12.51 -10.53 -1.56
N TYR A 54 12.66 -9.23 -1.57
CA TYR A 54 12.70 -8.32 -0.42
C TYR A 54 11.60 -8.52 0.64
N ALA A 55 10.39 -8.84 0.29
CA ALA A 55 9.30 -9.00 1.25
C ALA A 55 9.19 -10.43 1.81
N PHE A 56 9.89 -11.40 1.20
CA PHE A 56 9.66 -12.83 1.43
C PHE A 56 10.79 -13.52 2.19
N ASN A 57 11.69 -12.78 2.81
CA ASN A 57 12.74 -13.36 3.66
C ASN A 57 12.16 -13.87 4.96
N GLU A 58 11.98 -15.19 5.08
CA GLU A 58 11.36 -15.81 6.26
C GLU A 58 12.13 -15.55 7.56
N LYS A 59 13.45 -15.40 7.49
CA LYS A 59 14.28 -15.12 8.67
C LYS A 59 14.07 -13.68 9.16
N GLU A 60 14.09 -12.72 8.26
CA GLU A 60 13.84 -11.31 8.60
C GLU A 60 12.41 -11.09 9.09
N ASN A 61 11.45 -11.84 8.56
CA ASN A 61 10.04 -11.75 8.92
C ASN A 61 9.71 -12.37 10.30
N GLN A 62 10.68 -12.80 11.11
CA GLN A 62 10.47 -13.25 12.49
C GLN A 62 10.51 -12.10 13.52
N ASP A 63 11.11 -10.98 13.16
CA ASP A 63 11.29 -9.83 14.04
C ASP A 63 10.77 -8.56 13.35
N PRO A 64 9.86 -7.77 13.99
CA PRO A 64 9.33 -6.55 13.41
C PRO A 64 10.39 -5.51 13.04
N GLU A 65 11.54 -5.50 13.73
CA GLU A 65 12.60 -4.53 13.46
C GLU A 65 13.48 -4.92 12.26
N THR A 66 13.60 -6.21 11.96
CA THR A 66 14.42 -6.71 10.84
C THR A 66 13.65 -6.92 9.56
N THR A 67 12.30 -7.02 9.62
CA THR A 67 11.51 -7.18 8.40
C THR A 67 11.66 -5.99 7.47
N TYR A 68 11.68 -6.27 6.17
CA TYR A 68 11.67 -5.25 5.11
C TYR A 68 10.61 -4.17 5.33
N PHE A 69 9.44 -4.53 5.87
CA PHE A 69 8.33 -3.61 6.08
C PHE A 69 8.63 -2.49 7.08
N ASN A 70 9.54 -2.69 8.02
CA ASN A 70 9.96 -1.64 8.94
C ASN A 70 10.51 -0.42 8.17
N GLY A 71 11.48 -0.64 7.28
CA GLY A 71 12.01 0.42 6.42
C GLY A 71 10.97 1.05 5.51
N MET A 72 10.02 0.25 4.99
CA MET A 72 8.91 0.76 4.20
C MET A 72 8.02 1.71 5.02
N MET A 73 7.66 1.36 6.26
CA MET A 73 6.86 2.24 7.13
C MET A 73 7.54 3.55 7.44
N LEU A 74 8.84 3.54 7.69
CA LEU A 74 9.61 4.78 7.88
C LEU A 74 9.55 5.69 6.65
N ARG A 75 9.59 5.13 5.45
CA ARG A 75 9.42 5.89 4.20
C ARG A 75 8.03 6.48 4.04
N LEU A 76 6.96 5.78 4.51
CA LEU A 76 5.61 6.35 4.52
C LEU A 76 5.55 7.59 5.41
N ILE A 77 6.05 7.51 6.63
CA ILE A 77 6.07 8.64 7.57
C ILE A 77 6.84 9.81 6.96
N ARG A 78 8.04 9.56 6.42
CA ARG A 78 8.86 10.60 5.78
C ARG A 78 8.18 11.25 4.58
N SER A 79 7.46 10.48 3.77
CA SER A 79 6.72 11.04 2.63
C SER A 79 5.61 12.00 3.05
N LEU A 80 4.89 11.66 4.13
CA LEU A 80 3.85 12.53 4.69
C LEU A 80 4.43 13.77 5.34
N GLU A 81 5.48 13.63 6.14
CA GLU A 81 6.22 14.77 6.73
C GLU A 81 6.72 15.73 5.63
N TYR A 82 7.30 15.18 4.56
CA TYR A 82 7.79 15.99 3.44
C TYR A 82 6.67 16.81 2.79
N VAL A 83 5.55 16.16 2.43
CA VAL A 83 4.41 16.88 1.82
C VAL A 83 3.87 17.96 2.74
N LYS A 84 3.78 17.68 4.05
CA LYS A 84 3.29 18.62 5.04
C LYS A 84 4.25 19.80 5.30
N SER A 85 5.53 19.63 4.99
CA SER A 85 6.53 20.71 5.10
C SER A 85 6.52 21.68 3.92
N LEU A 86 5.83 21.34 2.81
CA LEU A 86 5.78 22.21 1.64
C LEU A 86 4.89 23.42 1.90
N PRO A 87 5.35 24.66 1.61
CA PRO A 87 4.57 25.86 1.84
C PRO A 87 3.30 25.94 0.98
N GLU A 88 3.25 25.20 -0.12
CA GLU A 88 2.09 25.11 -1.02
C GLU A 88 0.99 24.19 -0.48
N TRP A 89 1.25 23.39 0.55
CA TRP A 89 0.19 22.57 1.16
C TRP A 89 -0.77 23.46 1.96
N ASN A 90 -2.07 23.22 1.76
CA ASN A 90 -3.11 24.06 2.39
C ASN A 90 -3.35 23.73 3.88
N GLY A 91 -2.57 22.83 4.48
CA GLY A 91 -2.65 22.46 5.89
C GLY A 91 -3.84 21.56 6.28
N LYS A 92 -4.65 21.08 5.32
CA LYS A 92 -5.87 20.32 5.65
C LYS A 92 -6.26 19.21 4.70
N ASP A 93 -6.00 19.33 3.39
CA ASP A 93 -6.43 18.31 2.42
C ASP A 93 -5.25 17.42 2.04
N LEU A 94 -5.22 16.21 2.58
CA LEU A 94 -4.18 15.21 2.34
C LEU A 94 -4.81 13.86 1.97
N THR A 95 -4.59 13.43 0.73
CA THR A 95 -5.04 12.14 0.21
C THR A 95 -3.88 11.18 0.10
N VAL A 96 -4.08 9.91 0.47
CA VAL A 96 -3.16 8.80 0.21
C VAL A 96 -3.83 7.77 -0.67
N GLU A 97 -3.13 7.30 -1.70
CA GLU A 97 -3.66 6.28 -2.60
C GLU A 97 -2.57 5.32 -3.07
N GLY A 98 -2.96 4.14 -3.55
CA GLY A 98 -2.06 3.17 -4.14
C GLY A 98 -2.77 1.87 -4.48
N HIS A 99 -2.13 1.07 -5.33
CA HIS A 99 -2.64 -0.24 -5.76
C HIS A 99 -1.77 -1.37 -5.18
N SER A 100 -2.39 -2.49 -4.82
CA SER A 100 -1.70 -3.69 -4.33
C SER A 100 -0.84 -3.39 -3.08
N GLN A 101 0.47 -3.60 -3.12
CA GLN A 101 1.37 -3.19 -2.04
C GLN A 101 1.30 -1.67 -1.80
N GLY A 102 1.05 -0.86 -2.83
CA GLY A 102 0.78 0.58 -2.69
C GLY A 102 -0.53 0.85 -1.94
N GLY A 103 -1.55 0.03 -2.16
CA GLY A 103 -2.82 0.09 -1.42
C GLY A 103 -2.65 -0.26 0.06
N MET A 104 -1.83 -1.27 0.37
CA MET A 104 -1.39 -1.59 1.74
C MET A 104 -0.72 -0.36 2.39
N GLN A 105 0.25 0.25 1.68
CA GLN A 105 0.94 1.44 2.15
C GLN A 105 -0.02 2.60 2.43
N ALA A 106 -0.98 2.86 1.53
CA ALA A 106 -1.98 3.93 1.69
C ALA A 106 -2.85 3.70 2.93
N ALA A 107 -3.31 2.47 3.17
CA ALA A 107 -4.13 2.13 4.34
C ALA A 107 -3.34 2.27 5.65
N ILE A 108 -2.07 1.87 5.65
CA ILE A 108 -1.19 2.01 6.82
C ILE A 108 -0.86 3.49 7.08
N ALA A 109 -0.52 4.26 6.04
CA ALA A 109 -0.23 5.69 6.13
C ALA A 109 -1.42 6.45 6.76
N ALA A 110 -2.65 6.12 6.34
CA ALA A 110 -3.86 6.69 6.93
C ALA A 110 -4.00 6.39 8.44
N GLY A 111 -3.64 5.19 8.86
CA GLY A 111 -3.67 4.82 10.28
C GLY A 111 -2.52 5.37 11.13
N LEU A 112 -1.44 5.83 10.49
CA LEU A 112 -0.26 6.41 11.16
C LEU A 112 -0.31 7.92 11.27
N ASP A 113 -1.01 8.61 10.38
CA ASP A 113 -1.04 10.06 10.33
C ASP A 113 -2.47 10.61 10.31
N LYS A 114 -2.85 11.28 11.39
CA LYS A 114 -4.17 11.89 11.59
C LYS A 114 -4.52 13.01 10.61
N ASP A 115 -3.51 13.60 9.96
CA ASP A 115 -3.72 14.67 8.98
C ASP A 115 -4.15 14.13 7.60
N VAL A 116 -4.09 12.81 7.39
CA VAL A 116 -4.67 12.17 6.20
C VAL A 116 -6.19 12.28 6.26
N THR A 117 -6.79 12.97 5.30
CA THR A 117 -8.24 13.20 5.24
C THR A 117 -8.97 12.23 4.33
N MET A 118 -8.26 11.64 3.36
CA MET A 118 -8.80 10.67 2.41
C MET A 118 -7.81 9.56 2.14
N ALA A 119 -8.24 8.31 2.26
CA ALA A 119 -7.46 7.13 1.89
C ALA A 119 -8.18 6.33 0.80
N ILE A 120 -7.44 5.98 -0.27
CA ILE A 120 -7.95 5.22 -1.42
C ILE A 120 -7.06 3.99 -1.66
N PRO A 121 -7.12 2.98 -0.78
CA PRO A 121 -6.45 1.70 -1.03
C PRO A 121 -7.18 0.93 -2.14
N ASN A 122 -6.49 0.72 -3.27
CA ASN A 122 -6.97 -0.07 -4.39
C ASN A 122 -6.38 -1.47 -4.29
N GLN A 123 -7.22 -2.48 -4.16
CA GLN A 123 -6.82 -3.88 -4.04
C GLN A 123 -5.64 -4.10 -3.07
N PRO A 124 -5.74 -3.59 -1.82
CA PRO A 124 -4.62 -3.55 -0.89
C PRO A 124 -4.11 -4.95 -0.52
N TRP A 125 -2.78 -5.09 -0.57
CA TRP A 125 -2.10 -6.32 -0.22
C TRP A 125 -2.01 -6.52 1.31
N MET A 126 -1.75 -7.76 1.75
CA MET A 126 -1.56 -8.15 3.15
C MET A 126 -2.72 -7.83 4.11
N CYS A 127 -3.91 -7.60 3.62
CA CYS A 127 -5.07 -7.39 4.49
C CYS A 127 -5.50 -8.69 5.15
N ASP A 128 -5.63 -8.67 6.48
CA ASP A 128 -6.11 -9.77 7.33
C ASP A 128 -5.11 -10.95 7.40
N MET A 129 -3.90 -10.67 7.91
CA MET A 129 -2.90 -11.68 8.22
C MET A 129 -3.44 -12.74 9.20
N GLY A 130 -4.36 -12.36 10.10
CA GLY A 130 -5.04 -13.28 11.01
C GLY A 130 -5.88 -14.31 10.26
N GLY A 131 -6.69 -13.87 9.32
CA GLY A 131 -7.46 -14.75 8.44
C GLY A 131 -6.57 -15.64 7.58
N ALA A 132 -5.44 -15.11 7.08
CA ALA A 132 -4.46 -15.89 6.34
C ALA A 132 -3.82 -16.98 7.22
N ALA A 133 -3.42 -16.67 8.46
CA ALA A 133 -2.85 -17.62 9.41
C ALA A 133 -3.82 -18.75 9.77
N LEU A 134 -5.12 -18.46 9.83
CA LEU A 134 -6.18 -19.43 10.07
C LEU A 134 -6.62 -20.19 8.80
N GLY A 135 -6.02 -19.89 7.65
CA GLY A 135 -6.39 -20.51 6.38
C GLY A 135 -7.72 -20.03 5.78
N HIS A 136 -8.28 -18.93 6.29
CA HIS A 136 -9.54 -18.36 5.80
C HIS A 136 -9.35 -17.54 4.52
N LEU A 137 -8.14 -17.02 4.28
CA LEU A 137 -7.78 -16.32 3.06
C LEU A 137 -6.93 -17.21 2.17
N ARG A 138 -7.33 -17.33 0.93
CA ARG A 138 -6.57 -18.00 -0.11
C ARG A 138 -6.31 -17.03 -1.25
N GLY A 139 -5.07 -16.62 -1.38
CA GLY A 139 -4.60 -15.75 -2.45
C GLY A 139 -3.21 -16.18 -2.91
N ASN A 140 -2.67 -15.47 -3.87
CA ASN A 140 -1.41 -15.82 -4.54
C ASN A 140 -0.19 -14.99 -4.06
N TRP A 141 -0.28 -14.33 -2.94
CA TRP A 141 0.84 -13.48 -2.48
C TRP A 141 1.84 -14.18 -1.52
N HIS A 142 1.65 -15.44 -1.24
CA HIS A 142 2.61 -16.40 -0.67
C HIS A 142 3.53 -15.95 0.48
N ILE A 143 3.21 -14.90 1.19
CA ILE A 143 3.97 -14.52 2.39
C ILE A 143 3.49 -15.37 3.58
N LYS A 144 4.44 -15.99 4.27
CA LYS A 144 4.12 -16.82 5.43
C LYS A 144 3.79 -15.93 6.62
N PRO A 145 2.60 -16.06 7.22
CA PRO A 145 2.22 -15.29 8.39
C PRO A 145 3.17 -15.54 9.57
N THR A 146 3.62 -14.46 10.20
CA THR A 146 4.44 -14.48 11.43
C THR A 146 3.91 -13.43 12.41
N ALA A 147 4.23 -13.56 13.69
CA ALA A 147 3.86 -12.55 14.69
C ALA A 147 4.39 -11.15 14.34
N ALA A 148 5.58 -11.06 13.75
CA ALA A 148 6.18 -9.81 13.32
C ALA A 148 5.38 -9.13 12.20
N LEU A 149 4.86 -9.90 11.25
CA LEU A 149 4.12 -9.35 10.11
C LEU A 149 2.75 -8.79 10.49
N PHE A 150 2.18 -9.19 11.63
CA PHE A 150 0.94 -8.57 12.13
C PHE A 150 1.10 -7.07 12.44
N TYR A 151 2.31 -6.62 12.77
CA TYR A 151 2.60 -5.18 12.96
C TYR A 151 2.41 -4.37 11.67
N TYR A 152 2.43 -5.03 10.51
CA TYR A 152 2.35 -4.41 9.19
C TYR A 152 1.05 -4.75 8.44
N ASP A 153 0.12 -5.43 9.11
CA ASP A 153 -1.21 -5.67 8.55
C ASP A 153 -2.02 -4.36 8.51
N PRO A 154 -2.43 -3.89 7.33
CA PRO A 154 -3.19 -2.64 7.20
C PRO A 154 -4.51 -2.65 7.98
N VAL A 155 -5.09 -3.84 8.27
CA VAL A 155 -6.31 -3.96 9.07
C VAL A 155 -6.12 -3.44 10.49
N PHE A 156 -4.95 -3.61 11.09
CA PHE A 156 -4.67 -3.08 12.43
C PHE A 156 -4.42 -1.57 12.42
N HIS A 157 -3.83 -1.04 11.36
CA HIS A 157 -3.57 0.39 11.25
C HIS A 157 -4.85 1.19 11.00
N ILE A 158 -5.71 0.71 10.10
CA ILE A 158 -6.94 1.43 9.73
C ILE A 158 -7.92 1.63 10.90
N ARG A 159 -7.82 0.84 11.96
CA ARG A 159 -8.60 1.01 13.19
C ARG A 159 -8.42 2.36 13.88
N ARG A 160 -7.31 3.06 13.58
CA ARG A 160 -7.00 4.38 14.15
C ARG A 160 -7.44 5.52 13.23
N TYR A 161 -7.93 5.18 12.02
CA TYR A 161 -8.25 6.15 11.01
C TYR A 161 -9.71 6.62 11.11
N ASP A 162 -9.90 7.92 11.27
CA ASP A 162 -11.20 8.57 11.37
C ASP A 162 -11.56 9.38 10.12
N GLY A 163 -10.63 9.52 9.15
CA GLY A 163 -10.85 10.19 7.88
C GLY A 163 -11.68 9.34 6.91
N ARG A 164 -11.86 9.84 5.71
CA ARG A 164 -12.68 9.19 4.68
C ARG A 164 -11.91 8.04 4.00
N LEU A 165 -12.48 6.84 4.03
CA LEU A 165 -11.93 5.66 3.38
C LEU A 165 -12.74 5.25 2.15
N LYS A 166 -12.04 5.00 1.03
CA LYS A 166 -12.62 4.40 -0.17
C LYS A 166 -11.80 3.19 -0.61
N VAL A 167 -12.30 1.99 -0.35
CA VAL A 167 -11.64 0.74 -0.76
C VAL A 167 -12.13 0.35 -2.16
N LEU A 168 -11.21 0.07 -3.06
CA LEU A 168 -11.54 -0.50 -4.39
C LEU A 168 -11.17 -1.98 -4.38
N ALA A 169 -12.11 -2.85 -4.76
CA ALA A 169 -11.98 -4.30 -4.66
C ALA A 169 -12.42 -5.00 -5.94
N GLY A 170 -11.55 -5.78 -6.55
CA GLY A 170 -11.89 -6.70 -7.64
C GLY A 170 -12.45 -8.01 -7.09
N LEU A 171 -13.65 -8.42 -7.47
CA LEU A 171 -14.24 -9.66 -6.98
C LEU A 171 -13.51 -10.91 -7.50
N GLY A 172 -12.81 -10.81 -8.62
CA GLY A 172 -11.97 -11.87 -9.18
C GLY A 172 -10.50 -11.76 -8.79
N ASP A 173 -10.14 -10.89 -7.84
CA ASP A 173 -8.76 -10.72 -7.39
C ASP A 173 -8.31 -11.93 -6.56
N TYR A 174 -7.46 -12.74 -7.17
CA TYR A 174 -6.87 -13.92 -6.54
C TYR A 174 -5.55 -13.62 -5.82
N VAL A 175 -4.89 -12.51 -6.14
CA VAL A 175 -3.66 -12.06 -5.48
C VAL A 175 -3.97 -11.42 -4.14
N CYS A 176 -4.89 -10.45 -4.14
CA CYS A 176 -5.37 -9.76 -2.95
C CYS A 176 -6.87 -10.05 -2.77
N PRO A 177 -7.24 -11.08 -1.99
CA PRO A 177 -8.63 -11.53 -1.92
C PRO A 177 -9.58 -10.44 -1.41
N PRO A 178 -10.78 -10.28 -2.01
CA PRO A 178 -11.75 -9.26 -1.62
C PRO A 178 -12.25 -9.42 -0.17
N SER A 179 -12.15 -10.61 0.42
CA SER A 179 -12.42 -10.85 1.84
C SER A 179 -11.49 -10.07 2.77
N GLY A 180 -10.19 -10.00 2.44
CA GLY A 180 -9.23 -9.17 3.19
C GLY A 180 -9.54 -7.68 3.06
N MET A 181 -9.98 -7.23 1.87
CA MET A 181 -10.42 -5.84 1.65
C MET A 181 -11.69 -5.51 2.43
N ALA A 182 -12.62 -6.48 2.56
CA ALA A 182 -13.78 -6.34 3.42
C ALA A 182 -13.39 -6.24 4.91
N ALA A 183 -12.38 -7.01 5.35
CA ALA A 183 -11.84 -6.90 6.70
C ALA A 183 -11.24 -5.50 6.95
N LEU A 184 -10.47 -4.96 6.00
CA LEU A 184 -9.97 -3.58 6.06
C LEU A 184 -11.13 -2.57 6.21
N TYR A 185 -12.11 -2.65 5.32
CA TYR A 185 -13.28 -1.78 5.34
C TYR A 185 -14.03 -1.85 6.68
N ASN A 186 -14.30 -3.06 7.17
CA ASN A 186 -15.07 -3.25 8.40
C ASN A 186 -14.38 -2.66 9.64
N ASN A 187 -13.05 -2.62 9.65
CA ASN A 187 -12.25 -2.13 10.77
C ASN A 187 -12.01 -0.61 10.78
N ALA A 188 -12.29 0.11 9.70
CA ALA A 188 -12.22 1.58 9.69
C ALA A 188 -13.37 2.19 10.47
N LYS A 189 -13.09 3.31 11.17
CA LYS A 189 -14.07 4.02 12.03
C LYS A 189 -14.79 5.16 11.32
N GLY A 190 -14.07 5.91 10.48
CA GLY A 190 -14.58 7.09 9.79
C GLY A 190 -15.60 6.80 8.69
N PRO A 191 -16.06 7.82 7.96
CA PRO A 191 -16.88 7.65 6.77
C PRO A 191 -16.19 6.75 5.76
N LYS A 192 -16.88 5.71 5.29
CA LYS A 192 -16.25 4.70 4.46
C LYS A 192 -17.15 4.15 3.37
N GLU A 193 -16.55 3.79 2.24
CA GLU A 193 -17.18 3.04 1.17
C GLU A 193 -16.25 1.92 0.67
N ILE A 194 -16.83 0.85 0.17
CA ILE A 194 -16.13 -0.19 -0.57
C ILE A 194 -16.82 -0.38 -1.91
N VAL A 195 -16.04 -0.33 -2.99
CA VAL A 195 -16.53 -0.51 -4.36
C VAL A 195 -16.06 -1.85 -4.88
N TYR A 196 -16.99 -2.78 -5.05
CA TYR A 196 -16.71 -4.07 -5.66
C TYR A 196 -16.91 -4.01 -7.18
N THR A 197 -15.89 -4.40 -7.93
CA THR A 197 -15.96 -4.50 -9.38
C THR A 197 -16.05 -5.96 -9.79
N GLN A 198 -17.20 -6.36 -10.31
CA GLN A 198 -17.40 -7.72 -10.84
C GLN A 198 -16.57 -7.93 -12.10
N GLY A 199 -15.89 -9.09 -12.20
CA GLY A 199 -15.05 -9.42 -13.34
C GLY A 199 -13.68 -8.71 -13.35
N ALA A 200 -13.35 -7.92 -12.34
CA ALA A 200 -12.02 -7.38 -12.17
C ALA A 200 -11.14 -8.34 -11.37
N GLY A 201 -9.98 -8.68 -11.92
CA GLY A 201 -8.88 -9.35 -11.23
C GLY A 201 -7.91 -8.34 -10.62
N HIS A 202 -6.68 -8.79 -10.31
CA HIS A 202 -5.66 -7.92 -9.68
C HIS A 202 -5.14 -6.82 -10.61
N THR A 203 -4.95 -7.11 -11.90
CA THR A 203 -4.35 -6.21 -12.88
C THR A 203 -5.29 -5.82 -14.02
N GLY A 204 -6.58 -6.18 -13.94
CA GLY A 204 -7.55 -5.90 -15.00
C GLY A 204 -8.75 -6.84 -14.98
N ASN A 205 -9.21 -7.30 -16.15
CA ASN A 205 -10.31 -8.25 -16.25
C ASN A 205 -9.85 -9.65 -15.77
N ALA A 206 -10.64 -10.28 -14.90
CA ALA A 206 -10.37 -11.62 -14.34
C ALA A 206 -10.22 -12.75 -15.39
N LYS A 207 -10.56 -12.52 -16.64
CA LYS A 207 -10.48 -13.50 -17.74
C LYS A 207 -9.04 -13.89 -18.14
N GLY A 208 -8.00 -13.24 -17.60
CA GLY A 208 -6.61 -13.51 -17.92
C GLY A 208 -5.78 -14.10 -16.76
N GLU A 209 -6.31 -14.13 -15.58
CA GLU A 209 -5.62 -14.63 -14.39
C GLU A 209 -5.94 -16.12 -14.20
N LYS A 210 -5.21 -17.02 -14.90
CA LYS A 210 -5.20 -18.45 -14.68
C LYS A 210 -3.91 -18.87 -13.99
#